data_6849cff6f086402e60722290a9ad2f43
#
_entry.id   6849cff6f086402e60722290a9ad2f43
#
_cell.length_a   1.000
_cell.length_b   1.000
_cell.length_c   1.000
_cell.angle_alpha   90.00
_cell.angle_beta   90.00
_cell.angle_gamma   90.00
#
_symmetry.space_group_name_H-M   'P 1'
#
loop_
_entity.id
_entity.type
_entity.pdbx_description
1 polymer ?
#
loop_
_entity_poly.entity_id
_entity_poly.type
_entity_poly.pdbx_seq_one_letter_code
_entity_poly.pdbx_strand_id
1 'polypeptide(L)'
;MAINSRTKGANFEREIGNLLQEKLSLTNPVKRILEHTRTKELPDLKMGRWCIECKRYGPGSDPLDEWWDQVIASSGPSGLPALIYKFNRKPIKAVSYTHLRAHET
;
A
#
# COMPACT_ATOMS: atom_id res chain seq x y z
N MET A 1 1.00 2.55 27.05
CA MET A 1 0.32 3.56 26.23
C MET A 1 0.14 3.06 24.81
N ALA A 2 -1.06 3.13 24.32
CA ALA A 2 -1.33 2.65 22.96
C ALA A 2 -0.79 3.64 21.93
N ILE A 3 -0.16 3.11 20.90
CA ILE A 3 0.29 3.92 19.76
C ILE A 3 -0.94 4.32 18.96
N ASN A 4 -1.02 5.59 18.63
CA ASN A 4 -2.07 6.10 17.77
C ASN A 4 -2.01 5.38 16.42
N SER A 5 -3.14 4.80 15.97
CA SER A 5 -3.17 4.04 14.73
C SER A 5 -2.81 4.90 13.52
N ARG A 6 -3.12 6.18 13.54
CA ARG A 6 -2.75 7.11 12.48
C ARG A 6 -1.23 7.27 12.40
N THR A 7 -0.56 7.41 13.53
CA THR A 7 0.91 7.51 13.59
C THR A 7 1.55 6.22 13.13
N LYS A 8 1.01 5.08 13.55
CA LYS A 8 1.50 3.77 13.15
C LYS A 8 1.41 3.59 11.64
N GLY A 9 0.28 4.00 11.05
CA GLY A 9 0.11 3.94 9.61
C GLY A 9 1.08 4.83 8.85
N ALA A 10 1.24 6.07 9.30
CA ALA A 10 2.16 7.01 8.65
C ALA A 10 3.61 6.54 8.72
N ASN A 11 4.00 5.97 9.85
CA ASN A 11 5.36 5.44 10.01
C ASN A 11 5.59 4.26 9.08
N PHE A 12 4.59 3.40 8.92
CA PHE A 12 4.69 2.27 8.02
C PHE A 12 4.82 2.73 6.56
N GLU A 13 4.04 3.73 6.17
CA GLU A 13 4.13 4.28 4.81
C GLU A 13 5.54 4.80 4.52
N ARG A 14 6.15 5.52 5.47
CA ARG A 14 7.52 6.01 5.31
C ARG A 14 8.50 4.86 5.21
N GLU A 15 8.33 3.88 6.06
CA GLU A 15 9.20 2.70 6.07
C GLU A 15 9.15 1.99 4.72
N ILE A 16 7.95 1.78 4.18
CA ILE A 16 7.78 1.11 2.89
C ILE A 16 8.34 1.96 1.76
N GLY A 17 8.10 3.27 1.78
CA GLY A 17 8.66 4.16 0.77
C GLY A 17 10.18 4.08 0.71
N ASN A 18 10.82 4.13 1.88
CA ASN A 18 12.28 4.04 1.97
C ASN A 18 12.78 2.67 1.54
N LEU A 19 12.08 1.61 1.93
CA LEU A 19 12.44 0.25 1.56
C LEU A 19 12.39 0.04 0.05
N LEU A 20 11.33 0.52 -0.60
CA LEU A 20 11.20 0.41 -2.05
C LEU A 20 12.29 1.19 -2.77
N GLN A 21 12.58 2.40 -2.30
CA GLN A 21 13.63 3.21 -2.91
C GLN A 21 14.97 2.51 -2.83
N GLU A 22 15.30 1.94 -1.69
CA GLU A 22 16.56 1.24 -1.49
C GLU A 22 16.64 -0.05 -2.29
N LYS A 23 15.63 -0.91 -2.17
CA LYS A 23 15.64 -2.22 -2.80
C LYS A 23 15.60 -2.15 -4.31
N LEU A 24 14.92 -1.17 -4.85
CA LEU A 24 14.81 -1.00 -6.31
C LEU A 24 15.80 0.00 -6.87
N SER A 25 16.68 0.53 -6.03
CA SER A 25 17.71 1.51 -6.42
C SER A 25 17.10 2.68 -7.20
N LEU A 26 16.00 3.21 -6.68
CA LEU A 26 15.31 4.29 -7.35
C LEU A 26 16.06 5.62 -7.22
N THR A 27 16.11 6.37 -8.30
CA THR A 27 16.76 7.68 -8.31
C THR A 27 15.94 8.69 -7.51
N ASN A 28 14.63 8.62 -7.65
CA ASN A 28 13.70 9.52 -6.95
C ASN A 28 12.98 8.80 -5.82
N PRO A 29 12.64 9.51 -4.73
CA PRO A 29 11.87 8.87 -3.66
C PRO A 29 10.49 8.44 -4.13
N VAL A 30 9.98 7.39 -3.49
CA VAL A 30 8.59 6.99 -3.69
C VAL A 30 7.70 8.07 -3.10
N LYS A 31 6.73 8.52 -3.87
CA LYS A 31 5.87 9.62 -3.46
C LYS A 31 4.78 9.16 -2.50
N ARG A 32 4.70 9.82 -1.34
CA ARG A 32 3.59 9.63 -0.41
C ARG A 32 2.48 10.59 -0.78
N ILE A 33 1.26 10.05 -0.84
CA ILE A 33 0.09 10.87 -1.12
C ILE A 33 -0.52 11.28 0.22
N LEU A 34 -0.36 12.55 0.57
CA LEU A 34 -0.84 13.07 1.83
C LEU A 34 -2.22 13.73 1.72
N GLU A 35 -2.66 13.98 0.50
CA GLU A 35 -3.96 14.56 0.24
C GLU A 35 -5.04 13.49 0.32
N HIS A 36 -6.05 13.74 1.14
CA HIS A 36 -7.21 12.86 1.22
C HIS A 36 -8.45 13.68 0.96
N THR A 37 -9.06 13.50 -0.19
CA THR A 37 -10.29 14.17 -0.53
C THR A 37 -11.46 13.25 -0.25
N ARG A 38 -12.63 13.83 0.02
CA ARG A 38 -13.83 13.06 0.33
C ARG A 38 -14.40 12.34 -0.88
N THR A 39 -14.11 12.86 -2.06
CA THR A 39 -14.75 12.38 -3.29
C THR A 39 -13.85 11.49 -4.11
N LYS A 40 -12.60 11.32 -3.71
CA LYS A 40 -11.64 10.55 -4.50
C LYS A 40 -10.75 9.73 -3.60
N GLU A 41 -10.69 8.45 -3.88
CA GLU A 41 -9.76 7.58 -3.19
C GLU A 41 -8.39 7.69 -3.85
N LEU A 42 -7.37 7.84 -3.01
CA LEU A 42 -5.99 7.98 -3.47
C LEU A 42 -5.15 6.90 -2.80
N PRO A 43 -4.14 6.39 -3.50
CA PRO A 43 -3.24 5.42 -2.88
C PRO A 43 -2.36 6.08 -1.83
N ASP A 44 -1.80 5.28 -0.92
CA ASP A 44 -0.89 5.78 0.09
C ASP A 44 0.45 6.18 -0.50
N LEU A 45 0.95 5.36 -1.42
CA LEU A 45 2.21 5.61 -2.11
C LEU A 45 2.03 5.49 -3.61
N LYS A 46 2.83 6.26 -4.34
CA LYS A 46 2.83 6.16 -5.78
C LYS A 46 4.26 6.01 -6.30
N MET A 47 4.46 5.03 -7.17
CA MET A 47 5.75 4.72 -7.76
C MET A 47 5.52 4.41 -9.24
N GLY A 48 5.68 5.44 -10.09
CA GLY A 48 5.32 5.32 -11.49
C GLY A 48 3.83 5.02 -11.63
N ARG A 49 3.49 3.93 -12.29
CA ARG A 49 2.10 3.49 -12.42
C ARG A 49 1.61 2.68 -11.22
N TRP A 50 2.52 2.27 -10.34
CA TRP A 50 2.15 1.49 -9.16
C TRP A 50 1.42 2.35 -8.16
N CYS A 51 0.26 1.89 -7.75
CA CYS A 51 -0.56 2.53 -6.73
C CYS A 51 -0.58 1.60 -5.54
N ILE A 52 0.04 2.02 -4.45
CA ILE A 52 0.35 1.14 -3.33
C ILE A 52 -0.46 1.54 -2.11
N GLU A 53 -1.17 0.57 -1.57
CA GLU A 53 -1.90 0.71 -0.33
C GLU A 53 -1.08 0.03 0.77
N CYS A 54 -0.88 0.72 1.88
CA CYS A 54 -0.10 0.19 3.00
C CYS A 54 -1.01 -0.06 4.19
N LYS A 55 -0.96 -1.27 4.75
CA LYS A 55 -1.78 -1.66 5.89
C LYS A 55 -0.90 -2.20 7.02
N ARG A 56 -0.91 -1.52 8.14
CA ARG A 56 -0.17 -1.93 9.34
C ARG A 56 -1.17 -2.26 10.44
N TYR A 57 -1.32 -3.53 10.73
CA TYR A 57 -2.29 -4.02 11.71
C TYR A 57 -1.61 -4.65 12.92
N GLY A 58 -2.38 -4.81 13.98
CA GLY A 58 -1.93 -5.51 15.16
C GLY A 58 -1.99 -7.01 14.97
N PRO A 59 -2.99 -7.67 15.57
CA PRO A 59 -3.11 -9.13 15.46
C PRO A 59 -3.65 -9.55 14.10
N GLY A 60 -3.27 -10.75 13.66
CA GLY A 60 -3.76 -11.33 12.43
C GLY A 60 -2.64 -11.85 11.56
N SER A 61 -3.01 -12.39 10.41
CA SER A 61 -2.05 -12.93 9.46
C SER A 61 -2.43 -12.73 8.00
N ASP A 62 -3.73 -12.68 7.72
CA ASP A 62 -4.19 -12.62 6.34
C ASP A 62 -4.83 -11.27 6.02
N PRO A 63 -4.63 -10.76 4.80
CA PRO A 63 -5.23 -9.49 4.42
C PRO A 63 -6.74 -9.60 4.33
N LEU A 64 -7.41 -8.50 4.59
CA LEU A 64 -8.87 -8.44 4.49
C LEU A 64 -9.27 -8.17 3.05
N ASP A 65 -10.39 -8.76 2.62
CA ASP A 65 -10.88 -8.57 1.25
C ASP A 65 -11.13 -7.09 0.92
N GLU A 66 -11.62 -6.33 1.89
CA GLU A 66 -11.87 -4.91 1.68
C GLU A 66 -10.61 -4.10 1.38
N TRP A 67 -9.44 -4.58 1.79
CA TRP A 67 -8.18 -3.93 1.44
C TRP A 67 -7.93 -4.00 -0.06
N TRP A 68 -8.29 -5.14 -0.66
CA TRP A 68 -8.15 -5.32 -2.10
C TRP A 68 -9.08 -4.40 -2.87
N ASP A 69 -10.32 -4.29 -2.40
CA ASP A 69 -11.29 -3.38 -3.01
C ASP A 69 -10.79 -1.94 -2.95
N GLN A 70 -10.19 -1.57 -1.83
CA GLN A 70 -9.66 -0.24 -1.63
C GLN A 70 -8.50 0.07 -2.58
N VAL A 71 -7.56 -0.86 -2.74
CA VAL A 71 -6.41 -0.62 -3.60
C VAL A 71 -6.81 -0.60 -5.07
N ILE A 72 -7.76 -1.41 -5.46
CA ILE A 72 -8.28 -1.40 -6.84
C ILE A 72 -8.95 -0.06 -7.11
N ALA A 73 -9.77 0.41 -6.21
CA ALA A 73 -10.47 1.70 -6.37
C ALA A 73 -9.47 2.86 -6.47
N SER A 74 -8.44 2.85 -5.64
CA SER A 74 -7.46 3.94 -5.63
C SER A 74 -6.49 3.91 -6.80
N SER A 75 -6.39 2.78 -7.50
CA SER A 75 -5.48 2.63 -8.64
C SER A 75 -6.04 3.24 -9.92
N GLY A 76 -7.36 3.25 -10.06
CA GLY A 76 -7.99 3.73 -11.28
C GLY A 76 -7.79 2.77 -12.44
N PRO A 77 -8.23 3.16 -13.64
CA PRO A 77 -8.21 2.26 -14.80
C PRO A 77 -6.83 1.96 -15.34
N SER A 78 -5.86 2.85 -15.15
CA SER A 78 -4.52 2.66 -15.70
C SER A 78 -3.44 2.39 -14.65
N GLY A 79 -3.79 2.44 -13.37
CA GLY A 79 -2.84 2.18 -12.31
C GLY A 79 -2.64 0.69 -12.08
N LEU A 80 -1.50 0.35 -11.48
CA LEU A 80 -1.18 -1.03 -11.13
C LEU A 80 -1.36 -1.18 -9.61
N PRO A 81 -2.39 -1.90 -9.16
CA PRO A 81 -2.63 -2.00 -7.72
C PRO A 81 -1.66 -2.92 -7.02
N ALA A 82 -1.18 -2.49 -5.87
CA ALA A 82 -0.33 -3.30 -5.01
C ALA A 82 -0.71 -3.05 -3.55
N LEU A 83 -0.72 -4.12 -2.79
CA LEU A 83 -1.00 -4.06 -1.35
C LEU A 83 0.23 -4.51 -0.60
N ILE A 84 0.72 -3.66 0.30
CA ILE A 84 1.85 -4.00 1.17
C ILE A 84 1.36 -3.92 2.60
N TYR A 85 1.52 -4.99 3.34
CA TYR A 85 0.95 -5.07 4.67
C TYR A 85 1.86 -5.78 5.66
N LYS A 86 1.63 -5.51 6.94
CA LYS A 86 2.37 -6.15 8.02
C LYS A 86 1.46 -6.29 9.23
N PHE A 87 1.46 -7.48 9.80
CA PHE A 87 0.85 -7.76 11.11
C PHE A 87 1.95 -7.84 12.16
N ASN A 88 1.59 -7.72 13.44
CA ASN A 88 2.54 -7.83 14.53
C ASN A 88 3.29 -9.16 14.46
N ARG A 89 4.61 -9.10 14.60
CA ARG A 89 5.49 -10.28 14.61
C ARG A 89 5.49 -11.07 13.32
N LYS A 90 4.96 -10.50 12.23
CA LYS A 90 4.96 -11.12 10.92
C LYS A 90 5.81 -10.29 9.96
N PRO A 91 6.33 -10.90 8.91
CA PRO A 91 7.12 -10.15 7.94
C PRO A 91 6.23 -9.23 7.10
N ILE A 92 6.86 -8.23 6.49
CA ILE A 92 6.20 -7.38 5.51
C ILE A 92 5.92 -8.23 4.27
N LYS A 93 4.69 -8.13 3.76
CA LYS A 93 4.28 -8.85 2.56
C LYS A 93 3.75 -7.89 1.52
N ALA A 94 4.01 -8.19 0.27
CA ALA A 94 3.55 -7.39 -0.85
C ALA A 94 2.86 -8.29 -1.86
N VAL A 95 1.66 -7.87 -2.30
CA VAL A 95 0.89 -8.63 -3.27
C VAL A 95 0.38 -7.67 -4.33
N SER A 96 0.37 -8.12 -5.59
CA SER A 96 -0.14 -7.31 -6.67
C SER A 96 -1.26 -8.04 -7.39
N TYR A 97 -2.12 -7.26 -8.04
CA TYR A 97 -3.27 -7.80 -8.74
C TYR A 97 -3.00 -8.08 -10.22
N THR A 98 -1.83 -7.75 -10.71
CA THR A 98 -1.59 -7.85 -12.16
C THR A 98 -1.84 -9.24 -12.71
N HIS A 99 -1.38 -10.27 -12.02
CA HIS A 99 -1.58 -11.63 -12.49
C HIS A 99 -3.04 -12.09 -12.36
N LEU A 100 -3.76 -11.59 -11.37
CA LEU A 100 -5.17 -11.94 -11.20
C LEU A 100 -6.01 -11.36 -12.33
N ARG A 101 -5.70 -10.14 -12.76
CA ARG A 101 -6.42 -9.52 -13.87
C ARG A 101 -6.21 -10.28 -15.16
N ALA A 102 -5.02 -10.84 -15.35
CA ALA A 102 -4.74 -11.65 -16.52
C ALA A 102 -5.59 -12.92 -16.57
N HIS A 103 -5.99 -13.43 -15.40
CA HIS A 103 -6.80 -14.65 -15.33
C HIS A 103 -8.28 -14.41 -15.51
N GLU A 104 -8.71 -13.17 -15.51
CA GLU A 104 -10.13 -12.82 -15.64
C GLU A 104 -10.61 -12.74 -17.07
N THR A 105 -9.73 -12.87 -18.01
CA THR A 105 -10.08 -12.77 -19.43
C THR A 105 -10.71 -14.04 -19.97
#